data_78a5a08c0f74c97ad3202f815e71e1ec
#
_entry.id   78a5a08c0f74c97ad3202f815e71e1ec
#
_cell.length_a   1.000
_cell.length_b   1.000
_cell.length_c   1.000
_cell.angle_alpha   90.00
_cell.angle_beta   90.00
_cell.angle_gamma   90.00
#
_symmetry.space_group_name_H-M   'P 1'
#
loop_
_entity.id
_entity.type
_entity.pdbx_description
1 polymer ?
#
loop_
_entity_poly.entity_id
_entity_poly.type
_entity_poly.pdbx_seq_one_letter_code
_entity_poly.pdbx_strand_id
1 'polypeptide(L)'
;MSHCSCHDKPQHSLLPAAYRILSITRHTPLEWNFRVAVDFPAHWGQFVEVSLPRVGEAPISVSDYGDGWIDLLIRNVGKVTSALFTLKEGDNVWLRGCYGNGYPVDTLRHKPLLVVAGGTGVAPVKGLMRYFVENPQEIGQLDMILGYKNRDCVLYKEEMATWRGKHNLVLTLDEGEADDRYQIGRVTDRLADMTLSDIDTMQAIVVGPPIMITFTVKMLLQKGLKPEQIWVDYERRMACSVGKCGHCRMGEVYGPIFNYAVAQRFAD
;
A
#
# COMPACT_ATOMS: atom_id res chain seq x y z
N MET A 1 3.66 -29.93 12.67
CA MET A 1 4.97 -29.35 12.37
C MET A 1 5.13 -29.40 10.86
N SER A 2 4.62 -28.38 10.17
CA SER A 2 4.78 -28.25 8.71
C SER A 2 5.94 -27.28 8.46
N HIS A 3 7.03 -27.80 7.92
CA HIS A 3 8.17 -27.01 7.49
C HIS A 3 7.73 -26.07 6.36
N CYS A 4 7.72 -24.78 6.66
CA CYS A 4 7.67 -23.74 5.63
C CYS A 4 9.01 -23.84 4.87
N SER A 5 8.97 -24.30 3.63
CA SER A 5 10.14 -24.39 2.75
C SER A 5 10.53 -22.99 2.27
N CYS A 6 11.34 -22.30 3.05
CA CYS A 6 11.92 -20.98 2.70
C CYS A 6 13.12 -21.09 1.74
N HIS A 7 13.25 -22.15 0.94
CA HIS A 7 14.53 -22.47 0.27
C HIS A 7 14.57 -22.22 -1.23
N ASP A 8 13.53 -21.64 -1.86
CA ASP A 8 13.58 -21.30 -3.29
C ASP A 8 13.18 -19.83 -3.58
N LYS A 9 13.69 -18.87 -2.78
CA LYS A 9 13.67 -17.48 -3.23
C LYS A 9 14.87 -17.28 -4.13
N PRO A 10 14.69 -16.81 -5.39
CA PRO A 10 15.83 -16.40 -6.21
C PRO A 10 16.65 -15.41 -5.39
N GLN A 11 17.97 -15.59 -5.37
CA GLN A 11 18.89 -14.66 -4.72
C GLN A 11 18.72 -13.29 -5.37
N HIS A 12 17.89 -12.42 -4.77
CA HIS A 12 17.75 -11.05 -5.24
C HIS A 12 19.11 -10.40 -5.18
N SER A 13 19.66 -10.07 -6.34
CA SER A 13 20.87 -9.29 -6.42
C SER A 13 20.67 -8.00 -5.63
N LEU A 14 21.61 -7.65 -4.77
CA LEU A 14 21.62 -6.34 -4.11
C LEU A 14 22.03 -5.23 -5.08
N LEU A 15 22.46 -5.60 -6.29
CA LEU A 15 22.80 -4.66 -7.35
C LEU A 15 21.54 -4.33 -8.15
N PRO A 16 21.26 -3.04 -8.36
CA PRO A 16 20.14 -2.64 -9.21
C PRO A 16 20.41 -2.98 -10.68
N ALA A 17 19.37 -3.49 -11.36
CA ALA A 17 19.36 -3.72 -12.79
C ALA A 17 18.51 -2.67 -13.50
N ALA A 18 18.81 -2.41 -14.77
CA ALA A 18 18.09 -1.44 -15.60
C ALA A 18 16.79 -2.05 -16.15
N TYR A 19 15.67 -1.34 -15.96
CA TYR A 19 14.34 -1.73 -16.41
C TYR A 19 13.67 -0.58 -17.15
N ARG A 20 12.95 -0.91 -18.22
CA ARG A 20 12.35 0.08 -19.11
C ARG A 20 11.01 0.58 -18.55
N ILE A 21 10.80 1.90 -18.59
CA ILE A 21 9.51 2.53 -18.34
C ILE A 21 8.60 2.27 -19.54
N LEU A 22 7.46 1.61 -19.31
CA LEU A 22 6.47 1.29 -20.33
C LEU A 22 5.48 2.44 -20.53
N SER A 23 5.02 3.05 -19.42
CA SER A 23 4.11 4.18 -19.45
C SER A 23 4.21 5.02 -18.18
N ILE A 24 3.77 6.27 -18.26
CA ILE A 24 3.72 7.22 -17.13
C ILE A 24 2.32 7.84 -17.08
N THR A 25 1.58 7.56 -16.01
CA THR A 25 0.28 8.19 -15.73
C THR A 25 0.43 9.26 -14.66
N ARG A 26 0.04 10.48 -14.96
CA ARG A 26 0.10 11.62 -14.03
C ARG A 26 -1.22 11.76 -13.31
N HIS A 27 -1.27 11.38 -12.03
CA HIS A 27 -2.48 11.52 -11.21
C HIS A 27 -2.67 12.94 -10.69
N THR A 28 -1.56 13.55 -10.26
CA THR A 28 -1.50 14.94 -9.77
C THR A 28 -0.18 15.57 -10.22
N PRO A 29 0.07 16.86 -10.00
CA PRO A 29 1.38 17.45 -10.27
C PRO A 29 2.52 16.80 -9.47
N LEU A 30 2.23 16.16 -8.33
CA LEU A 30 3.22 15.58 -7.43
C LEU A 30 3.24 14.05 -7.41
N GLU A 31 2.20 13.37 -7.89
CA GLU A 31 2.11 11.92 -7.88
C GLU A 31 1.93 11.36 -9.29
N TRP A 32 2.94 10.61 -9.73
CA TRP A 32 2.93 9.93 -11.02
C TRP A 32 3.07 8.42 -10.83
N ASN A 33 2.32 7.66 -11.62
CA ASN A 33 2.45 6.21 -11.69
C ASN A 33 3.34 5.82 -12.86
N PHE A 34 4.41 5.10 -12.57
CA PHE A 34 5.32 4.55 -13.55
C PHE A 34 5.05 3.06 -13.72
N ARG A 35 4.68 2.65 -14.91
CA ARG A 35 4.67 1.22 -15.26
C ARG A 35 6.03 0.84 -15.80
N VAL A 36 6.64 -0.17 -15.19
CA VAL A 36 8.00 -0.60 -15.52
C VAL A 36 7.98 -2.07 -15.92
N ALA A 37 8.63 -2.41 -17.04
CA ALA A 37 8.85 -3.79 -17.44
C ALA A 37 9.80 -4.48 -16.45
N VAL A 38 9.46 -5.69 -16.00
CA VAL A 38 10.28 -6.48 -15.07
C VAL A 38 10.26 -7.95 -15.45
N ASP A 39 11.30 -8.67 -15.05
CA ASP A 39 11.48 -10.12 -15.28
C ASP A 39 11.47 -10.92 -13.96
N PHE A 40 11.03 -10.30 -12.88
CA PHE A 40 10.90 -10.92 -11.56
C PHE A 40 9.45 -10.87 -11.06
N PRO A 41 9.04 -11.82 -10.20
CA PRO A 41 7.71 -11.83 -9.62
C PRO A 41 7.55 -10.72 -8.58
N ALA A 42 6.34 -10.18 -8.49
CA ALA A 42 5.93 -9.24 -7.46
C ALA A 42 4.65 -9.72 -6.76
N HIS A 43 4.44 -9.26 -5.52
CA HIS A 43 3.24 -9.53 -4.74
C HIS A 43 2.72 -8.23 -4.11
N TRP A 44 1.41 -8.16 -3.88
CA TRP A 44 0.78 -6.99 -3.24
C TRP A 44 1.39 -6.69 -1.87
N GLY A 45 1.73 -5.43 -1.64
CA GLY A 45 2.38 -4.96 -0.43
C GLY A 45 3.90 -5.15 -0.40
N GLN A 46 4.51 -5.60 -1.49
CA GLN A 46 5.96 -5.55 -1.67
C GLN A 46 6.41 -4.17 -2.17
N PHE A 47 7.69 -3.91 -2.10
CA PHE A 47 8.32 -2.69 -2.58
C PHE A 47 9.63 -3.01 -3.31
N VAL A 48 10.07 -2.06 -4.10
CA VAL A 48 11.38 -2.08 -4.78
C VAL A 48 12.20 -0.87 -4.37
N GLU A 49 13.51 -0.99 -4.41
CA GLU A 49 14.38 0.18 -4.40
C GLU A 49 14.53 0.70 -5.82
N VAL A 50 14.07 1.93 -6.04
CA VAL A 50 14.19 2.63 -7.31
C VAL A 50 15.39 3.55 -7.26
N SER A 51 16.31 3.39 -8.19
CA SER A 51 17.54 4.18 -8.23
C SER A 51 17.82 4.81 -9.59
N LEU A 52 18.56 5.88 -9.55
CA LEU A 52 19.17 6.51 -10.72
C LEU A 52 20.69 6.66 -10.50
N PRO A 53 21.52 6.28 -11.46
CA PRO A 53 22.98 6.39 -11.34
C PRO A 53 23.41 7.81 -10.94
N ARG A 54 24.26 7.92 -9.93
CA ARG A 54 24.81 9.17 -9.37
C ARG A 54 23.78 10.07 -8.66
N VAL A 55 22.51 9.69 -8.58
CA VAL A 55 21.46 10.45 -7.89
C VAL A 55 21.18 9.88 -6.52
N GLY A 56 20.92 8.57 -6.45
CA GLY A 56 20.56 7.85 -5.22
C GLY A 56 19.49 6.82 -5.44
N GLU A 57 18.92 6.36 -4.34
CA GLU A 57 17.95 5.27 -4.26
C GLU A 57 16.81 5.64 -3.31
N ALA A 58 15.60 5.16 -3.61
CA ALA A 58 14.44 5.34 -2.76
C ALA A 58 13.54 4.09 -2.78
N PRO A 59 13.01 3.64 -1.62
CA PRO A 59 12.02 2.58 -1.56
C PRO A 59 10.68 3.08 -2.09
N ILE A 60 10.08 2.32 -3.00
CA ILE A 60 8.78 2.61 -3.60
C ILE A 60 7.92 1.35 -3.56
N SER A 61 6.73 1.46 -2.98
CA SER A 61 5.76 0.38 -2.92
C SER A 61 5.26 0.00 -4.31
N VAL A 62 5.12 -1.30 -4.57
CA VAL A 62 4.47 -1.81 -5.77
C VAL A 62 2.97 -1.57 -5.63
N SER A 63 2.43 -0.67 -6.43
CA SER A 63 1.01 -0.32 -6.38
C SER A 63 0.13 -1.31 -7.13
N ASP A 64 0.69 -1.95 -8.15
CA ASP A 64 0.05 -3.05 -8.87
C ASP A 64 1.09 -3.85 -9.66
N TYR A 65 0.72 -5.02 -10.15
CA TYR A 65 1.59 -5.85 -10.99
C TYR A 65 0.79 -6.74 -11.92
N GLY A 66 1.45 -7.22 -12.95
CA GLY A 66 0.95 -8.20 -13.89
C GLY A 66 2.09 -8.99 -14.52
N ASP A 67 1.79 -9.72 -15.58
CA ASP A 67 2.81 -10.49 -16.30
C ASP A 67 3.81 -9.54 -16.96
N GLY A 68 5.06 -9.60 -16.49
CA GLY A 68 6.17 -8.81 -17.02
C GLY A 68 6.18 -7.31 -16.68
N TRP A 69 5.37 -6.84 -15.72
CA TRP A 69 5.37 -5.43 -15.32
C TRP A 69 4.98 -5.21 -13.87
N ILE A 70 5.42 -4.07 -13.32
CA ILE A 70 4.96 -3.50 -12.05
C ILE A 70 4.58 -2.03 -12.23
N ASP A 71 3.64 -1.56 -11.41
CA ASP A 71 3.28 -0.15 -11.26
C ASP A 71 3.86 0.42 -9.98
N LEU A 72 4.44 1.60 -10.09
CA LEU A 72 5.09 2.33 -9.00
C LEU A 72 4.49 3.73 -8.91
N LEU A 73 3.69 4.00 -7.87
CA LEU A 73 3.23 5.36 -7.59
C LEU A 73 4.34 6.12 -6.86
N ILE A 74 4.87 7.14 -7.50
CA ILE A 74 5.98 7.95 -6.99
C ILE A 74 5.49 9.36 -6.69
N ARG A 75 5.72 9.82 -5.45
CA ARG A 75 5.51 11.22 -5.07
C ARG A 75 6.81 12.00 -5.15
N ASN A 76 6.76 13.15 -5.79
CA ASN A 76 7.89 14.05 -5.91
C ASN A 76 8.15 14.81 -4.61
N VAL A 77 9.06 14.31 -3.77
CA VAL A 77 9.35 14.84 -2.43
C VAL A 77 10.84 15.03 -2.12
N GLY A 78 11.73 14.66 -3.04
CA GLY A 78 13.16 14.72 -2.76
C GLY A 78 14.03 14.50 -3.99
N LYS A 79 15.36 14.48 -3.79
CA LYS A 79 16.34 14.46 -4.87
C LYS A 79 16.12 13.31 -5.87
N VAL A 80 15.91 12.09 -5.38
CA VAL A 80 15.72 10.91 -6.24
C VAL A 80 14.42 11.01 -7.01
N THR A 81 13.30 11.28 -6.30
CA THR A 81 11.98 11.37 -6.91
C THR A 81 11.87 12.54 -7.88
N SER A 82 12.52 13.69 -7.61
CA SER A 82 12.57 14.80 -8.58
C SER A 82 13.33 14.43 -9.85
N ALA A 83 14.40 13.66 -9.73
CA ALA A 83 15.13 13.17 -10.91
C ALA A 83 14.30 12.13 -11.70
N LEU A 84 13.55 11.25 -11.02
CA LEU A 84 12.63 10.32 -11.69
C LEU A 84 11.56 11.05 -12.51
N PHE A 85 11.09 12.21 -12.04
CA PHE A 85 10.10 13.04 -12.76
C PHE A 85 10.64 13.72 -14.03
N THR A 86 11.93 13.62 -14.32
CA THR A 86 12.51 14.06 -15.61
C THR A 86 12.49 12.98 -16.68
N LEU A 87 12.22 11.72 -16.29
CA LEU A 87 12.22 10.59 -17.20
C LEU A 87 10.94 10.55 -18.05
N LYS A 88 11.04 9.82 -19.17
CA LYS A 88 9.97 9.61 -20.15
C LYS A 88 9.73 8.12 -20.36
N GLU A 89 8.63 7.82 -20.99
CA GLU A 89 8.37 6.48 -21.52
C GLU A 89 9.48 6.04 -22.44
N GLY A 90 9.96 4.82 -22.25
CA GLY A 90 11.10 4.25 -22.95
C GLY A 90 12.46 4.47 -22.27
N ASP A 91 12.57 5.38 -21.31
CA ASP A 91 13.79 5.54 -20.49
C ASP A 91 13.94 4.36 -19.53
N ASN A 92 15.12 4.22 -18.93
CA ASN A 92 15.40 3.20 -17.94
C ASN A 92 15.41 3.79 -16.53
N VAL A 93 14.86 2.99 -15.59
CA VAL A 93 15.09 3.11 -14.16
C VAL A 93 15.87 1.90 -13.68
N TRP A 94 16.58 2.02 -12.57
CA TRP A 94 17.29 0.90 -11.96
C TRP A 94 16.52 0.41 -10.76
N LEU A 95 16.19 -0.89 -10.74
CA LEU A 95 15.43 -1.52 -9.67
C LEU A 95 16.23 -2.64 -9.04
N ARG A 96 16.08 -2.82 -7.74
CA ARG A 96 16.41 -4.02 -6.99
C ARG A 96 15.26 -4.41 -6.07
N GLY A 97 15.01 -5.68 -5.90
CA GLY A 97 13.86 -6.23 -5.17
C GLY A 97 13.12 -7.26 -6.04
N CYS A 98 11.88 -7.64 -5.73
CA CYS A 98 10.98 -7.08 -4.71
C CYS A 98 11.37 -7.48 -3.29
N TYR A 99 11.09 -6.63 -2.34
CA TYR A 99 11.33 -6.82 -0.91
C TYR A 99 10.01 -6.74 -0.12
N GLY A 100 10.06 -7.20 1.14
CA GLY A 100 8.91 -7.25 2.01
C GLY A 100 8.11 -8.55 1.87
N ASN A 101 7.32 -8.87 2.92
CA ASN A 101 6.54 -10.11 2.97
C ASN A 101 5.25 -10.05 2.14
N GLY A 102 4.80 -8.85 1.77
CA GLY A 102 3.50 -8.64 1.14
C GLY A 102 2.31 -8.81 2.10
N TYR A 103 1.11 -8.59 1.57
CA TYR A 103 -0.12 -8.85 2.32
C TYR A 103 -0.40 -10.35 2.42
N PRO A 104 -0.97 -10.83 3.54
CA PRO A 104 -1.29 -12.25 3.74
C PRO A 104 -2.62 -12.60 3.07
N VAL A 105 -2.66 -12.63 1.75
CA VAL A 105 -3.88 -12.76 0.94
C VAL A 105 -4.74 -13.96 1.37
N ASP A 106 -4.12 -15.10 1.66
CA ASP A 106 -4.84 -16.31 2.10
C ASP A 106 -5.56 -16.11 3.44
N THR A 107 -5.03 -15.25 4.32
CA THR A 107 -5.70 -14.87 5.57
C THR A 107 -6.90 -13.96 5.34
N LEU A 108 -6.87 -13.16 4.26
CA LEU A 108 -7.91 -12.19 3.92
C LEU A 108 -9.08 -12.81 3.14
N ARG A 109 -8.81 -13.87 2.36
CA ARG A 109 -9.82 -14.52 1.51
C ARG A 109 -11.05 -14.96 2.28
N HIS A 110 -12.22 -14.80 1.64
CA HIS A 110 -13.55 -15.20 2.10
C HIS A 110 -13.97 -14.56 3.45
N LYS A 111 -13.25 -13.54 3.91
CA LYS A 111 -13.59 -12.77 5.11
C LYS A 111 -14.02 -11.35 4.75
N PRO A 112 -14.78 -10.66 5.61
CA PRO A 112 -14.95 -9.23 5.49
C PRO A 112 -13.62 -8.52 5.63
N LEU A 113 -13.34 -7.57 4.74
CA LEU A 113 -12.11 -6.77 4.72
C LEU A 113 -12.46 -5.29 4.74
N LEU A 114 -11.92 -4.58 5.72
CA LEU A 114 -11.92 -3.13 5.78
C LEU A 114 -10.55 -2.59 5.39
N VAL A 115 -10.49 -1.74 4.39
CA VAL A 115 -9.28 -1.01 4.00
C VAL A 115 -9.42 0.45 4.37
N VAL A 116 -8.51 0.98 5.18
CA VAL A 116 -8.43 2.40 5.54
C VAL A 116 -7.09 2.93 5.06
N ALA A 117 -7.11 3.80 4.04
CA ALA A 117 -5.88 4.35 3.48
C ALA A 117 -5.92 5.89 3.38
N GLY A 118 -4.76 6.53 3.50
CA GLY A 118 -4.62 7.98 3.43
C GLY A 118 -3.55 8.46 2.45
N GLY A 119 -3.93 9.36 1.54
CA GLY A 119 -3.03 9.95 0.56
C GLY A 119 -2.33 8.91 -0.31
N THR A 120 -1.01 8.97 -0.41
CA THR A 120 -0.20 7.97 -1.15
C THR A 120 -0.22 6.58 -0.55
N GLY A 121 -0.68 6.41 0.70
CA GLY A 121 -0.89 5.09 1.32
C GLY A 121 -1.91 4.20 0.61
N VAL A 122 -2.66 4.74 -0.34
CA VAL A 122 -3.49 3.91 -1.23
C VAL A 122 -2.65 3.04 -2.18
N ALA A 123 -1.43 3.46 -2.52
CA ALA A 123 -0.59 2.78 -3.50
C ALA A 123 -0.28 1.32 -3.13
N PRO A 124 0.30 1.00 -1.95
CA PRO A 124 0.67 -0.38 -1.62
C PRO A 124 -0.52 -1.34 -1.55
N VAL A 125 -1.75 -0.83 -1.35
CA VAL A 125 -2.96 -1.66 -1.24
C VAL A 125 -3.84 -1.62 -2.50
N LYS A 126 -3.55 -0.74 -3.47
CA LYS A 126 -4.36 -0.53 -4.68
C LYS A 126 -4.56 -1.81 -5.50
N GLY A 127 -3.48 -2.53 -5.78
CA GLY A 127 -3.54 -3.76 -6.57
C GLY A 127 -4.33 -4.87 -5.87
N LEU A 128 -4.22 -4.99 -4.54
CA LEU A 128 -5.01 -5.92 -3.74
C LEU A 128 -6.51 -5.57 -3.76
N MET A 129 -6.85 -4.27 -3.62
CA MET A 129 -8.23 -3.80 -3.74
C MET A 129 -8.80 -4.12 -5.13
N ARG A 130 -8.05 -3.81 -6.19
CA ARG A 130 -8.44 -4.15 -7.57
C ARG A 130 -8.72 -5.64 -7.72
N TYR A 131 -7.82 -6.50 -7.22
CA TYR A 131 -7.99 -7.95 -7.28
C TYR A 131 -9.31 -8.40 -6.64
N PHE A 132 -9.65 -7.95 -5.44
CA PHE A 132 -10.89 -8.33 -4.77
C PHE A 132 -12.14 -7.71 -5.44
N VAL A 133 -12.04 -6.51 -6.01
CA VAL A 133 -13.12 -5.92 -6.81
C VAL A 133 -13.41 -6.72 -8.09
N GLU A 134 -12.37 -7.25 -8.72
CA GLU A 134 -12.48 -8.09 -9.93
C GLU A 134 -12.87 -9.54 -9.61
N ASN A 135 -12.57 -10.01 -8.38
CA ASN A 135 -12.83 -11.37 -7.92
C ASN A 135 -13.70 -11.37 -6.64
N PRO A 136 -14.96 -10.89 -6.71
CA PRO A 136 -15.79 -10.72 -5.53
C PRO A 136 -16.13 -12.03 -4.79
N GLN A 137 -16.01 -13.17 -5.45
CA GLN A 137 -16.18 -14.51 -4.84
C GLN A 137 -15.04 -14.88 -3.89
N GLU A 138 -13.90 -14.18 -3.95
CA GLU A 138 -12.73 -14.43 -3.11
C GLU A 138 -12.69 -13.58 -1.84
N ILE A 139 -13.64 -12.67 -1.68
CA ILE A 139 -13.77 -11.82 -0.50
C ILE A 139 -15.18 -11.93 0.07
N GLY A 140 -15.36 -11.80 1.38
CA GLY A 140 -16.69 -11.71 1.98
C GLY A 140 -17.36 -10.38 1.63
N GLN A 141 -17.03 -9.35 2.40
CA GLN A 141 -17.42 -7.97 2.14
C GLN A 141 -16.17 -7.12 2.01
N LEU A 142 -16.13 -6.19 1.06
CA LEU A 142 -15.05 -5.23 0.93
C LEU A 142 -15.54 -3.82 1.20
N ASP A 143 -15.06 -3.24 2.29
CA ASP A 143 -15.29 -1.85 2.69
C ASP A 143 -13.99 -1.06 2.55
N MET A 144 -14.08 0.13 1.96
CA MET A 144 -12.92 0.99 1.71
C MET A 144 -13.19 2.42 2.19
N ILE A 145 -12.32 2.97 3.04
CA ILE A 145 -12.32 4.37 3.46
C ILE A 145 -11.00 4.97 3.03
N LEU A 146 -11.02 5.84 2.02
CA LEU A 146 -9.82 6.45 1.46
C LEU A 146 -9.86 7.96 1.67
N GLY A 147 -8.85 8.50 2.37
CA GLY A 147 -8.76 9.91 2.72
C GLY A 147 -7.72 10.67 1.92
N TYR A 148 -8.07 11.90 1.52
CA TYR A 148 -7.18 12.79 0.80
C TYR A 148 -7.29 14.22 1.36
N LYS A 149 -6.27 15.04 1.12
CA LYS A 149 -6.30 16.42 1.56
C LYS A 149 -7.45 17.21 0.91
N ASN A 150 -7.55 17.12 -0.42
CA ASN A 150 -8.60 17.76 -1.23
C ASN A 150 -8.77 17.00 -2.56
N ARG A 151 -9.68 17.47 -3.43
CA ARG A 151 -10.00 16.83 -4.72
C ARG A 151 -8.82 16.69 -5.66
N ASP A 152 -7.89 17.65 -5.63
CA ASP A 152 -6.71 17.63 -6.51
C ASP A 152 -5.69 16.57 -6.10
N CYS A 153 -5.74 16.15 -4.84
CA CYS A 153 -4.88 15.09 -4.29
C CYS A 153 -5.44 13.68 -4.48
N VAL A 154 -6.65 13.52 -5.03
CA VAL A 154 -7.26 12.19 -5.23
C VAL A 154 -6.54 11.43 -6.33
N LEU A 155 -6.10 10.22 -5.99
CA LEU A 155 -5.37 9.30 -6.85
C LEU A 155 -6.35 8.27 -7.46
N TYR A 156 -5.98 7.66 -8.60
CA TYR A 156 -6.71 6.55 -9.24
C TYR A 156 -8.22 6.84 -9.42
N LYS A 157 -8.57 8.05 -9.85
CA LYS A 157 -9.98 8.54 -9.93
C LYS A 157 -10.88 7.64 -10.78
N GLU A 158 -10.34 7.11 -11.87
CA GLU A 158 -11.09 6.26 -12.81
C GLU A 158 -11.39 4.89 -12.19
N GLU A 159 -10.39 4.25 -11.58
CA GLU A 159 -10.57 2.97 -10.88
C GLU A 159 -11.55 3.11 -9.72
N MET A 160 -11.41 4.16 -8.91
CA MET A 160 -12.31 4.42 -7.78
C MET A 160 -13.75 4.65 -8.22
N ALA A 161 -13.96 5.26 -9.38
CA ALA A 161 -15.31 5.43 -9.94
C ALA A 161 -15.96 4.07 -10.29
N THR A 162 -15.15 3.12 -10.80
CA THR A 162 -15.66 1.76 -11.09
C THR A 162 -15.90 0.93 -9.83
N TRP A 163 -15.08 1.13 -8.78
CA TRP A 163 -15.19 0.39 -7.52
C TRP A 163 -16.43 0.79 -6.71
N ARG A 164 -16.78 2.07 -6.70
CA ARG A 164 -17.94 2.61 -5.97
C ARG A 164 -19.25 1.93 -6.32
N GLY A 165 -19.43 1.54 -7.58
CA GLY A 165 -20.64 0.83 -8.02
C GLY A 165 -20.73 -0.63 -7.59
N LYS A 166 -19.62 -1.20 -7.09
CA LYS A 166 -19.50 -2.64 -6.77
C LYS A 166 -19.31 -2.91 -5.29
N HIS A 167 -18.70 -1.99 -4.55
CA HIS A 167 -18.33 -2.14 -3.15
C HIS A 167 -18.60 -0.86 -2.36
N ASN A 168 -18.59 -0.96 -1.05
CA ASN A 168 -18.74 0.18 -0.17
C ASN A 168 -17.44 1.00 -0.14
N LEU A 169 -17.34 2.00 -1.00
CA LEU A 169 -16.21 2.92 -1.09
C LEU A 169 -16.61 4.32 -0.61
N VAL A 170 -15.98 4.77 0.46
CA VAL A 170 -16.08 6.13 0.98
C VAL A 170 -14.80 6.89 0.71
N LEU A 171 -14.91 8.03 0.02
CA LEU A 171 -13.81 8.97 -0.20
C LEU A 171 -14.00 10.18 0.70
N THR A 172 -13.00 10.48 1.54
CA THR A 172 -13.03 11.65 2.42
C THR A 172 -12.01 12.69 1.99
N LEU A 173 -12.36 13.96 2.21
CA LEU A 173 -11.48 15.11 1.98
C LEU A 173 -11.34 15.90 3.28
N ASP A 174 -10.10 16.26 3.65
CA ASP A 174 -9.85 17.14 4.79
C ASP A 174 -10.33 18.57 4.51
N GLU A 175 -10.30 19.01 3.25
CA GLU A 175 -10.62 20.36 2.78
C GLU A 175 -11.47 20.32 1.51
N GLY A 176 -12.44 21.27 1.38
CA GLY A 176 -13.26 21.43 0.20
C GLY A 176 -14.75 21.31 0.50
N GLU A 177 -15.53 20.93 -0.51
CA GLU A 177 -16.98 20.77 -0.42
C GLU A 177 -17.38 19.30 -0.62
N ALA A 178 -18.39 18.87 0.13
CA ALA A 178 -18.99 17.56 -0.04
C ALA A 178 -19.84 17.50 -1.32
N ASP A 179 -19.90 16.33 -1.92
CA ASP A 179 -20.82 16.02 -3.01
C ASP A 179 -21.20 14.52 -2.98
N ASP A 180 -21.77 14.01 -4.07
CA ASP A 180 -22.13 12.59 -4.20
C ASP A 180 -20.94 11.62 -4.16
N ARG A 181 -19.72 12.11 -4.41
CA ARG A 181 -18.47 11.33 -4.47
C ARG A 181 -17.64 11.47 -3.23
N TYR A 182 -17.61 12.66 -2.63
CA TYR A 182 -16.69 13.02 -1.56
C TYR A 182 -17.42 13.52 -0.32
N GLN A 183 -17.00 13.02 0.81
CA GLN A 183 -17.47 13.46 2.12
C GLN A 183 -16.38 14.31 2.78
N ILE A 184 -16.76 15.38 3.46
CA ILE A 184 -15.78 16.18 4.21
C ILE A 184 -15.53 15.56 5.57
N GLY A 185 -14.28 15.52 5.97
CA GLY A 185 -13.79 14.96 7.22
C GLY A 185 -12.69 13.93 7.04
N ARG A 186 -12.19 13.41 8.13
CA ARG A 186 -11.11 12.43 8.16
C ARG A 186 -11.65 11.01 7.98
N VAL A 187 -10.77 10.08 7.62
CA VAL A 187 -11.10 8.65 7.57
C VAL A 187 -11.61 8.13 8.91
N THR A 188 -11.08 8.67 10.02
CA THR A 188 -11.50 8.33 11.39
C THR A 188 -12.93 8.76 11.71
N ASP A 189 -13.40 9.86 11.15
CA ASP A 189 -14.77 10.34 11.37
C ASP A 189 -15.74 9.35 10.72
N ARG A 190 -15.43 8.89 9.50
CA ARG A 190 -16.23 7.87 8.81
C ARG A 190 -16.18 6.50 9.49
N LEU A 191 -15.01 6.12 9.97
CA LEU A 191 -14.86 4.89 10.73
C LEU A 191 -15.65 4.95 12.05
N ALA A 192 -15.75 6.11 12.70
CA ALA A 192 -16.55 6.29 13.91
C ALA A 192 -18.03 5.97 13.67
N ASP A 193 -18.58 6.51 12.57
CA ASP A 193 -19.99 6.36 12.20
C ASP A 193 -20.31 4.97 11.62
N MET A 194 -19.29 4.22 11.19
CA MET A 194 -19.46 2.92 10.55
C MET A 194 -19.80 1.83 11.56
N THR A 195 -20.86 1.08 11.30
CA THR A 195 -21.13 -0.19 12.00
C THR A 195 -20.36 -1.30 11.31
N LEU A 196 -19.52 -2.00 12.06
CA LEU A 196 -18.78 -3.15 11.54
C LEU A 196 -19.61 -4.41 11.71
N SER A 197 -19.74 -5.20 10.63
CA SER A 197 -20.37 -6.51 10.63
C SER A 197 -19.32 -7.60 10.80
N ASP A 198 -19.73 -8.76 11.32
CA ASP A 198 -18.89 -9.96 11.40
C ASP A 198 -17.49 -9.72 12.03
N ILE A 199 -17.46 -8.93 13.12
CA ILE A 199 -16.25 -8.48 13.82
C ILE A 199 -15.30 -9.64 14.14
N ASP A 200 -15.82 -10.82 14.49
CA ASP A 200 -15.00 -11.98 14.87
C ASP A 200 -14.13 -12.50 13.73
N THR A 201 -14.53 -12.32 12.49
CA THR A 201 -13.82 -12.81 11.30
C THR A 201 -13.21 -11.70 10.44
N MET A 202 -13.72 -10.46 10.59
CA MET A 202 -13.27 -9.30 9.82
C MET A 202 -11.75 -9.11 9.90
N GLN A 203 -11.17 -8.71 8.81
CA GLN A 203 -9.77 -8.25 8.74
C GLN A 203 -9.73 -6.76 8.40
N ALA A 204 -8.73 -6.04 8.87
CA ALA A 204 -8.53 -4.65 8.54
C ALA A 204 -7.11 -4.41 8.04
N ILE A 205 -6.97 -3.59 7.00
CA ILE A 205 -5.68 -3.07 6.52
C ILE A 205 -5.68 -1.56 6.71
N VAL A 206 -4.64 -1.03 7.37
CA VAL A 206 -4.49 0.40 7.65
C VAL A 206 -3.17 0.89 7.07
N VAL A 207 -3.24 1.87 6.16
CA VAL A 207 -2.07 2.39 5.42
C VAL A 207 -2.11 3.90 5.34
N GLY A 208 -1.04 4.58 5.68
CA GLY A 208 -0.97 6.04 5.52
C GLY A 208 -0.09 6.75 6.55
N PRO A 209 -0.34 8.04 6.80
CA PRO A 209 0.44 8.80 7.77
C PRO A 209 0.40 8.19 9.17
N PRO A 210 1.51 8.21 9.93
CA PRO A 210 1.62 7.60 11.26
C PRO A 210 0.49 7.98 12.22
N ILE A 211 0.12 9.27 12.23
CA ILE A 211 -0.96 9.78 13.08
C ILE A 211 -2.32 9.16 12.73
N MET A 212 -2.61 9.02 11.42
CA MET A 212 -3.83 8.37 10.94
C MET A 212 -3.86 6.90 11.36
N ILE A 213 -2.77 6.18 11.16
CA ILE A 213 -2.64 4.76 11.55
C ILE A 213 -2.94 4.61 13.06
N THR A 214 -2.30 5.42 13.90
CA THR A 214 -2.46 5.36 15.37
C THR A 214 -3.93 5.51 15.77
N PHE A 215 -4.61 6.53 15.26
CA PHE A 215 -6.03 6.77 15.62
C PHE A 215 -6.96 5.72 15.02
N THR A 216 -6.71 5.30 13.79
CA THR A 216 -7.52 4.26 13.12
C THR A 216 -7.43 2.93 13.86
N VAL A 217 -6.21 2.47 14.19
CA VAL A 217 -6.01 1.24 14.94
C VAL A 217 -6.67 1.29 16.31
N LYS A 218 -6.48 2.39 17.05
CA LYS A 218 -7.12 2.58 18.35
C LYS A 218 -8.66 2.46 18.25
N MET A 219 -9.24 3.05 17.23
CA MET A 219 -10.68 3.01 17.00
C MET A 219 -11.17 1.61 16.60
N LEU A 220 -10.43 0.89 15.76
CA LEU A 220 -10.76 -0.50 15.39
C LEU A 220 -10.76 -1.42 16.62
N LEU A 221 -9.78 -1.27 17.52
CA LEU A 221 -9.73 -1.99 18.79
C LEU A 221 -10.93 -1.64 19.69
N GLN A 222 -11.30 -0.36 19.79
CA GLN A 222 -12.48 0.09 20.54
C GLN A 222 -13.80 -0.45 19.95
N LYS A 223 -13.86 -0.67 18.63
CA LYS A 223 -14.99 -1.29 17.93
C LYS A 223 -15.04 -2.81 18.08
N GLY A 224 -14.04 -3.43 18.72
CA GLY A 224 -14.02 -4.85 19.06
C GLY A 224 -13.12 -5.73 18.16
N LEU A 225 -12.41 -5.18 17.19
CA LEU A 225 -11.42 -5.97 16.46
C LEU A 225 -10.27 -6.36 17.40
N LYS A 226 -9.77 -7.57 17.20
CA LYS A 226 -8.57 -8.06 17.91
C LYS A 226 -7.31 -7.57 17.20
N PRO A 227 -6.20 -7.39 17.91
CA PRO A 227 -4.92 -6.99 17.28
C PRO A 227 -4.50 -7.89 16.12
N GLU A 228 -4.81 -9.18 16.17
CA GLU A 228 -4.48 -10.18 15.15
C GLU A 228 -5.25 -9.99 13.83
N GLN A 229 -6.34 -9.24 13.86
CA GLN A 229 -7.18 -8.94 12.70
C GLN A 229 -6.74 -7.65 11.97
N ILE A 230 -5.79 -6.90 12.54
CA ILE A 230 -5.37 -5.59 12.03
C ILE A 230 -3.97 -5.72 11.41
N TRP A 231 -3.88 -5.38 10.14
CA TRP A 231 -2.65 -5.32 9.36
C TRP A 231 -2.30 -3.87 9.12
N VAL A 232 -1.07 -3.50 9.43
CA VAL A 232 -0.58 -2.13 9.31
C VAL A 232 0.54 -2.11 8.29
N ASP A 233 0.45 -1.21 7.33
CA ASP A 233 1.55 -0.86 6.44
C ASP A 233 2.13 0.47 6.91
N TYR A 234 3.28 0.38 7.58
CA TYR A 234 3.94 1.50 8.21
C TYR A 234 5.26 1.78 7.51
N GLU A 235 5.24 2.71 6.58
CA GLU A 235 6.44 3.12 5.86
C GLU A 235 7.47 3.73 6.83
N ARG A 236 8.59 3.02 7.01
CA ARG A 236 9.75 3.51 7.74
C ARG A 236 10.91 3.76 6.77
N ARG A 237 11.98 4.33 7.31
CA ARG A 237 13.20 4.56 6.54
C ARG A 237 13.85 3.21 6.18
N MET A 238 13.57 2.70 4.99
CA MET A 238 14.08 1.43 4.49
C MET A 238 15.36 1.67 3.67
N ALA A 239 16.52 1.60 4.33
CA ALA A 239 17.79 1.94 3.68
C ALA A 239 18.47 0.73 3.01
N CYS A 240 18.39 -0.47 3.58
CA CYS A 240 19.00 -1.67 2.98
C CYS A 240 17.99 -2.62 2.35
N SER A 241 16.72 -2.52 2.72
CA SER A 241 15.57 -3.32 2.26
C SER A 241 15.59 -4.81 2.60
N VAL A 242 16.70 -5.29 3.18
CA VAL A 242 16.94 -6.70 3.55
C VAL A 242 17.06 -6.93 5.07
N GLY A 243 16.63 -5.97 5.89
CA GLY A 243 16.58 -6.10 7.35
C GLY A 243 17.93 -5.93 8.08
N LYS A 244 19.05 -5.80 7.38
CA LYS A 244 20.39 -5.76 8.00
C LYS A 244 20.72 -4.47 8.75
N CYS A 245 20.27 -3.32 8.27
CA CYS A 245 20.58 -2.02 8.88
C CYS A 245 19.70 -1.66 10.09
N GLY A 246 18.60 -2.38 10.33
CA GLY A 246 17.70 -2.17 11.45
C GLY A 246 16.75 -0.98 11.34
N HIS A 247 16.86 -0.11 10.31
CA HIS A 247 16.01 1.08 10.17
C HIS A 247 14.52 0.77 9.94
N CYS A 248 14.20 -0.38 9.33
CA CYS A 248 12.82 -0.84 9.11
C CYS A 248 12.30 -1.74 10.25
N ARG A 249 13.07 -1.92 11.33
CA ARG A 249 12.69 -2.79 12.45
C ARG A 249 11.64 -2.12 13.33
N MET A 250 10.60 -2.88 13.68
CA MET A 250 9.63 -2.55 14.72
C MET A 250 9.54 -3.74 15.70
N GLY A 251 10.12 -3.60 16.88
CA GLY A 251 10.30 -4.73 17.77
C GLY A 251 11.12 -5.83 17.09
N GLU A 252 10.56 -7.01 16.93
CA GLU A 252 11.16 -8.15 16.22
C GLU A 252 10.76 -8.23 14.73
N VAL A 253 9.93 -7.32 14.23
CA VAL A 253 9.42 -7.33 12.87
C VAL A 253 10.27 -6.44 11.97
N TYR A 254 10.50 -6.90 10.74
CA TYR A 254 11.18 -6.16 9.68
C TYR A 254 10.23 -5.97 8.49
N GLY A 255 10.28 -4.80 7.88
CA GLY A 255 9.48 -4.47 6.70
C GLY A 255 8.29 -3.57 6.99
N PRO A 256 7.59 -3.11 5.94
CA PRO A 256 6.51 -2.14 6.08
C PRO A 256 5.21 -2.75 6.62
N ILE A 257 4.90 -3.99 6.23
CA ILE A 257 3.63 -4.63 6.58
C ILE A 257 3.80 -5.62 7.72
N PHE A 258 3.00 -5.47 8.76
CA PHE A 258 2.98 -6.37 9.91
C PHE A 258 1.58 -6.47 10.52
N ASN A 259 1.34 -7.58 11.21
CA ASN A 259 0.16 -7.73 12.04
C ASN A 259 0.33 -6.92 13.34
N TYR A 260 -0.71 -6.16 13.72
CA TYR A 260 -0.62 -5.24 14.86
C TYR A 260 -0.36 -5.94 16.19
N ALA A 261 -0.82 -7.18 16.38
CA ALA A 261 -0.53 -7.97 17.58
C ALA A 261 0.95 -8.25 17.77
N VAL A 262 1.69 -8.41 16.66
CA VAL A 262 3.16 -8.60 16.72
C VAL A 262 3.84 -7.30 17.12
N ALA A 263 3.38 -6.15 16.63
CA ALA A 263 3.93 -4.86 17.00
C ALA A 263 3.69 -4.49 18.47
N GLN A 264 2.50 -4.83 19.02
CA GLN A 264 2.17 -4.56 20.43
C GLN A 264 3.09 -5.26 21.43
N ARG A 265 3.58 -6.47 21.11
CA ARG A 265 4.47 -7.21 22.01
C ARG A 265 5.81 -6.53 22.28
N PHE A 266 6.11 -5.45 21.55
CA PHE A 266 7.39 -4.74 21.60
C PHE A 266 7.22 -3.23 21.78
N ALA A 267 6.01 -2.78 22.10
CA ALA A 267 5.70 -1.38 22.35
C ALA A 267 5.89 -0.97 23.82
N ASP A 268 6.17 -1.94 24.68
CA ASP A 268 6.57 -1.79 26.09
C ASP A 268 8.11 -1.83 26.16
#